data_89da23ef4979f1d3e09a28d88cba0d48
#
_entry.id   89da23ef4979f1d3e09a28d88cba0d48
#
_cell.length_a   1.000
_cell.length_b   1.000
_cell.length_c   1.000
_cell.angle_alpha   90.00
_cell.angle_beta   90.00
_cell.angle_gamma   90.00
#
_symmetry.space_group_name_H-M   'P 1'
#
loop_
_entity.id
_entity.type
_entity.pdbx_description
1 polymer ?
#
loop_
_entity_poly.entity_id
_entity_poly.type
_entity_poly.pdbx_seq_one_letter_code
_entity_poly.pdbx_strand_id
1 'polypeptide(L)'
;RCTIIRRGKLIDVVDVASTDAALMAAKMVGRPVNFKVEKSFPKIGRPVLEVKNLCVMNTKKVLGVKNFSLTVHAGEIVGLAGVDGNGQTELVEAICGLVPVETGSVIIDGTDATNLTVRKRNGLGLGHIPEDRIKRGLIASMRIAENMVVKSYYKKPFSRNGILNFPEINSYSADVVQKFDVRSGEGLNSPAGKLSGGNQQKMIVGREISINPKLLIAVQPTRGLDVGAIEYIHKQIVAHRDKGNAVLLVSLELDEIFNLSDRIAVISGGELMDIVDTSSTDEHSVGLMMAGVRKNK
;
A
#
# COMPACT_ATOMS: atom_id res chain seq x y z
N ARG A 1 29.94 -18.61 -0.48
CA ARG A 1 29.37 -18.70 0.88
C ARG A 1 28.61 -17.42 1.20
N CYS A 2 27.54 -17.53 1.99
CA CYS A 2 26.74 -16.41 2.47
C CYS A 2 26.83 -16.34 3.99
N THR A 3 27.16 -15.15 4.53
CA THR A 3 27.20 -14.89 5.96
C THR A 3 25.89 -14.25 6.40
N ILE A 4 25.20 -14.86 7.35
CA ILE A 4 23.90 -14.41 7.86
C ILE A 4 24.11 -13.66 9.16
N ILE A 5 23.69 -12.40 9.19
CA ILE A 5 23.77 -11.52 10.35
C ILE A 5 22.36 -11.12 10.78
N ARG A 6 22.10 -11.17 12.10
CA ARG A 6 20.84 -10.71 12.70
C ARG A 6 21.12 -9.91 13.97
N ARG A 7 20.59 -8.68 14.03
CA ARG A 7 20.78 -7.76 15.17
C ARG A 7 22.26 -7.56 15.53
N GLY A 8 23.13 -7.43 14.51
CA GLY A 8 24.57 -7.23 14.70
C GLY A 8 25.35 -8.49 15.13
N LYS A 9 24.71 -9.64 15.21
CA LYS A 9 25.37 -10.91 15.58
C LYS A 9 25.45 -11.86 14.37
N LEU A 10 26.59 -12.52 14.22
CA LEU A 10 26.73 -13.64 13.29
C LEU A 10 25.80 -14.78 13.72
N ILE A 11 24.93 -15.23 12.82
CA ILE A 11 24.02 -16.34 13.04
C ILE A 11 24.58 -17.60 12.41
N ASP A 12 25.02 -17.51 11.13
CA ASP A 12 25.54 -18.66 10.40
C ASP A 12 26.37 -18.22 9.20
N VAL A 13 27.16 -19.17 8.67
CA VAL A 13 27.83 -19.06 7.38
C VAL A 13 27.47 -20.28 6.56
N VAL A 14 26.64 -20.09 5.55
CA VAL A 14 26.09 -21.16 4.71
C VAL A 14 26.76 -21.23 3.35
N ASP A 15 26.80 -22.42 2.76
CA ASP A 15 27.17 -22.57 1.35
C ASP A 15 25.92 -22.31 0.50
N VAL A 16 26.04 -21.36 -0.44
CA VAL A 16 24.92 -20.96 -1.32
C VAL A 16 24.45 -22.10 -2.21
N ALA A 17 25.37 -23.02 -2.59
CA ALA A 17 25.04 -24.17 -3.43
C ALA A 17 24.17 -25.22 -2.70
N SER A 18 24.23 -25.26 -1.36
CA SER A 18 23.51 -26.22 -0.53
C SER A 18 22.38 -25.59 0.31
N THR A 19 22.01 -24.34 0.01
CA THR A 19 20.95 -23.63 0.76
C THR A 19 19.98 -22.96 -0.21
N ASP A 20 18.78 -22.65 0.25
CA ASP A 20 17.75 -21.94 -0.50
C ASP A 20 17.41 -20.58 0.15
N ALA A 21 16.66 -19.76 -0.59
CA ALA A 21 16.25 -18.44 -0.15
C ALA A 21 15.35 -18.50 1.11
N ALA A 22 14.53 -19.54 1.25
CA ALA A 22 13.63 -19.68 2.38
C ALA A 22 14.40 -19.97 3.68
N LEU A 23 15.41 -20.85 3.61
CA LEU A 23 16.27 -21.15 4.75
C LEU A 23 17.12 -19.95 5.15
N MET A 24 17.67 -19.21 4.17
CA MET A 24 18.43 -17.98 4.45
C MET A 24 17.53 -16.93 5.13
N ALA A 25 16.32 -16.71 4.60
CA ALA A 25 15.34 -15.79 5.18
C ALA A 25 14.93 -16.21 6.61
N ALA A 26 14.68 -17.51 6.84
CA ALA A 26 14.35 -18.02 8.16
C ALA A 26 15.47 -17.76 9.18
N LYS A 27 16.73 -17.94 8.81
CA LYS A 27 17.88 -17.61 9.67
C LYS A 27 18.02 -16.13 9.93
N MET A 28 17.77 -15.28 8.92
CA MET A 28 17.78 -13.79 9.07
C MET A 28 16.69 -13.32 10.02
N VAL A 29 15.47 -13.83 9.90
CA VAL A 29 14.31 -13.44 10.73
C VAL A 29 14.31 -14.17 12.08
N GLY A 30 14.82 -15.40 12.13
CA GLY A 30 14.90 -16.23 13.34
C GLY A 30 13.67 -17.12 13.56
N ARG A 31 12.83 -17.27 12.54
CA ARG A 31 11.69 -18.18 12.45
C ARG A 31 11.45 -18.55 10.99
N PRO A 32 10.73 -19.63 10.71
CA PRO A 32 10.27 -19.89 9.35
C PRO A 32 9.53 -18.69 8.76
N VAL A 33 9.80 -18.39 7.50
CA VAL A 33 9.15 -17.32 6.74
C VAL A 33 8.33 -17.95 5.64
N ASN A 34 7.07 -17.56 5.56
CA ASN A 34 6.21 -17.98 4.46
C ASN A 34 6.09 -16.79 3.47
N PHE A 35 6.66 -16.96 2.27
CA PHE A 35 6.56 -15.95 1.20
C PHE A 35 5.16 -15.88 0.59
N LYS A 36 4.38 -16.98 0.68
CA LYS A 36 2.98 -17.01 0.26
C LYS A 36 2.09 -16.65 1.44
N VAL A 37 1.25 -15.65 1.25
CA VAL A 37 0.24 -15.28 2.24
C VAL A 37 -0.98 -16.16 2.04
N GLU A 38 -1.38 -16.88 3.09
CA GLU A 38 -2.67 -17.57 3.10
C GLU A 38 -3.78 -16.52 3.07
N LYS A 39 -4.66 -16.61 2.09
CA LYS A 39 -5.82 -15.73 1.96
C LYS A 39 -7.07 -16.55 1.71
N SER A 40 -8.17 -16.15 2.34
CA SER A 40 -9.49 -16.72 2.08
C SER A 40 -9.98 -16.38 0.66
N PHE A 41 -10.95 -17.13 0.15
CA PHE A 41 -11.63 -16.72 -1.08
C PHE A 41 -12.24 -15.33 -0.91
N PRO A 42 -12.09 -14.42 -1.91
CA PRO A 42 -12.63 -13.08 -1.81
C PRO A 42 -14.16 -13.10 -1.72
N LYS A 43 -14.71 -12.36 -0.77
CA LYS A 43 -16.15 -12.12 -0.66
C LYS A 43 -16.45 -10.79 -1.33
N ILE A 44 -16.54 -10.81 -2.65
CA ILE A 44 -16.72 -9.61 -3.46
C ILE A 44 -18.08 -8.99 -3.18
N GLY A 45 -18.05 -7.75 -2.68
CA GLY A 45 -19.23 -6.95 -2.38
C GLY A 45 -19.50 -5.86 -3.43
N ARG A 46 -20.08 -4.75 -2.97
CA ARG A 46 -20.40 -3.60 -3.84
C ARG A 46 -19.12 -2.88 -4.30
N PRO A 47 -19.18 -2.11 -5.41
CA PRO A 47 -18.09 -1.24 -5.82
C PRO A 47 -17.76 -0.21 -4.72
N VAL A 48 -16.48 -0.02 -4.45
CA VAL A 48 -15.95 0.98 -3.50
C VAL A 48 -15.13 2.03 -4.22
N LEU A 49 -14.35 1.63 -5.24
CA LEU A 49 -13.69 2.54 -6.17
C LEU A 49 -14.23 2.29 -7.57
N GLU A 50 -14.68 3.34 -8.25
CA GLU A 50 -14.95 3.32 -9.68
C GLU A 50 -14.19 4.46 -10.34
N VAL A 51 -13.29 4.13 -11.24
CA VAL A 51 -12.59 5.06 -12.13
C VAL A 51 -13.20 4.89 -13.51
N LYS A 52 -13.67 5.98 -14.12
CA LYS A 52 -14.37 5.92 -15.41
C LYS A 52 -13.71 6.88 -16.41
N ASN A 53 -13.18 6.34 -17.49
CA ASN A 53 -12.59 7.05 -18.63
C ASN A 53 -11.61 8.16 -18.19
N LEU A 54 -10.80 7.85 -17.17
CA LEU A 54 -9.93 8.83 -16.52
C LEU A 54 -8.76 9.22 -17.41
N CYS A 55 -8.56 10.52 -17.60
CA CYS A 55 -7.36 11.09 -18.19
C CYS A 55 -6.68 12.02 -17.19
N VAL A 56 -5.36 11.87 -17.06
CA VAL A 56 -4.55 12.65 -16.12
C VAL A 56 -3.26 13.11 -16.82
N MET A 57 -2.93 14.38 -16.67
CA MET A 57 -1.64 14.92 -17.13
C MET A 57 -0.52 14.57 -16.15
N ASN A 58 0.65 14.27 -16.69
CA ASN A 58 1.87 14.16 -15.89
C ASN A 58 2.55 15.52 -15.70
N THR A 59 3.64 15.54 -14.95
CA THR A 59 4.42 16.77 -14.68
C THR A 59 4.99 17.45 -15.93
N LYS A 60 5.10 16.73 -17.07
CA LYS A 60 5.55 17.24 -18.36
C LYS A 60 4.38 17.76 -19.23
N LYS A 61 3.17 17.84 -18.68
CA LYS A 61 1.93 18.22 -19.39
C LYS A 61 1.59 17.33 -20.59
N VAL A 62 1.90 16.05 -20.47
CA VAL A 62 1.51 14.99 -21.42
C VAL A 62 0.54 14.06 -20.68
N LEU A 63 -0.41 13.45 -21.39
CA LEU A 63 -1.30 12.46 -20.80
C LEU A 63 -0.51 11.25 -20.28
N GLY A 64 -0.38 11.17 -18.96
CA GLY A 64 0.20 10.04 -18.24
C GLY A 64 -0.79 8.89 -18.06
N VAL A 65 -2.10 9.22 -17.95
CA VAL A 65 -3.20 8.26 -17.92
C VAL A 65 -4.19 8.63 -19.02
N LYS A 66 -4.63 7.61 -19.78
CA LYS A 66 -5.44 7.79 -21.00
C LYS A 66 -6.65 6.87 -20.97
N ASN A 67 -7.84 7.46 -20.83
CA ASN A 67 -9.13 6.75 -20.88
C ASN A 67 -9.16 5.49 -19.99
N PHE A 68 -8.60 5.58 -18.78
CA PHE A 68 -8.44 4.46 -17.88
C PHE A 68 -9.74 4.21 -17.10
N SER A 69 -10.20 2.95 -17.06
CA SER A 69 -11.40 2.57 -16.31
C SER A 69 -11.11 1.35 -15.44
N LEU A 70 -11.43 1.43 -14.14
CA LEU A 70 -11.19 0.36 -13.18
C LEU A 70 -12.25 0.39 -12.08
N THR A 71 -12.70 -0.78 -11.66
CA THR A 71 -13.57 -0.94 -10.49
C THR A 71 -12.90 -1.84 -9.46
N VAL A 72 -12.88 -1.40 -8.20
CA VAL A 72 -12.43 -2.20 -7.05
C VAL A 72 -13.61 -2.36 -6.09
N HIS A 73 -13.90 -3.61 -5.71
CA HIS A 73 -15.05 -3.95 -4.87
C HIS A 73 -14.63 -4.16 -3.41
N ALA A 74 -15.59 -4.04 -2.51
CA ALA A 74 -15.43 -4.45 -1.12
C ALA A 74 -15.02 -5.93 -1.06
N GLY A 75 -14.05 -6.26 -0.20
CA GLY A 75 -13.57 -7.63 0.00
C GLY A 75 -12.68 -8.18 -1.10
N GLU A 76 -12.12 -7.31 -1.97
CA GLU A 76 -11.11 -7.72 -2.95
C GLU A 76 -9.83 -6.87 -2.91
N ILE A 77 -8.74 -7.47 -3.37
CA ILE A 77 -7.49 -6.79 -3.71
C ILE A 77 -7.35 -6.79 -5.23
N VAL A 78 -7.36 -5.62 -5.83
CA VAL A 78 -6.97 -5.46 -7.24
C VAL A 78 -5.52 -5.00 -7.29
N GLY A 79 -4.65 -5.80 -7.91
CA GLY A 79 -3.27 -5.44 -8.19
C GLY A 79 -3.17 -4.62 -9.47
N LEU A 80 -2.46 -3.51 -9.45
CA LEU A 80 -2.12 -2.74 -10.64
C LEU A 80 -0.66 -3.04 -11.01
N ALA A 81 -0.47 -3.85 -12.05
CA ALA A 81 0.83 -4.21 -12.60
C ALA A 81 1.20 -3.31 -13.78
N GLY A 82 2.47 -2.96 -13.91
CA GLY A 82 2.99 -2.16 -15.02
C GLY A 82 4.45 -1.80 -14.80
N VAL A 83 5.17 -1.50 -15.87
CA VAL A 83 6.54 -1.00 -15.80
C VAL A 83 6.53 0.41 -15.23
N ASP A 84 7.55 0.75 -14.43
CA ASP A 84 7.67 2.09 -13.82
C ASP A 84 7.53 3.21 -14.86
N GLY A 85 6.76 4.25 -14.51
CA GLY A 85 6.50 5.39 -15.40
C GLY A 85 5.37 5.18 -16.40
N ASN A 86 4.61 4.10 -16.34
CA ASN A 86 3.47 3.84 -17.24
C ASN A 86 2.14 4.46 -16.76
N GLY A 87 2.16 5.43 -15.83
CA GLY A 87 0.97 6.16 -15.41
C GLY A 87 0.40 5.75 -14.05
N GLN A 88 1.02 4.77 -13.35
CA GLN A 88 0.56 4.32 -12.03
C GLN A 88 0.54 5.47 -11.01
N THR A 89 1.60 6.29 -10.99
CA THR A 89 1.72 7.43 -10.07
C THR A 89 0.62 8.45 -10.33
N GLU A 90 0.42 8.86 -11.58
CA GLU A 90 -0.61 9.82 -11.99
C GLU A 90 -2.01 9.31 -11.65
N LEU A 91 -2.26 8.03 -11.91
CA LEU A 91 -3.54 7.38 -11.57
C LEU A 91 -3.81 7.45 -10.06
N VAL A 92 -2.86 7.02 -9.25
CA VAL A 92 -2.98 7.06 -7.78
C VAL A 92 -3.13 8.49 -7.27
N GLU A 93 -2.32 9.42 -7.75
CA GLU A 93 -2.39 10.81 -7.34
C GLU A 93 -3.74 11.45 -7.69
N ALA A 94 -4.31 11.14 -8.87
CA ALA A 94 -5.63 11.59 -9.25
C ALA A 94 -6.73 10.97 -8.36
N ILE A 95 -6.67 9.66 -8.07
CA ILE A 95 -7.61 9.01 -7.14
C ILE A 95 -7.50 9.60 -5.73
N CYS A 96 -6.29 9.92 -5.27
CA CYS A 96 -6.07 10.55 -3.97
C CYS A 96 -6.41 12.05 -3.93
N GLY A 97 -6.60 12.71 -5.09
CA GLY A 97 -6.87 14.15 -5.20
C GLY A 97 -5.63 15.02 -5.03
N LEU A 98 -4.47 14.48 -5.32
CA LEU A 98 -3.17 15.17 -5.28
C LEU A 98 -2.89 15.91 -6.58
N VAL A 99 -3.45 15.44 -7.69
CA VAL A 99 -3.40 16.09 -9.01
C VAL A 99 -4.82 16.22 -9.58
N PRO A 100 -5.08 17.20 -10.45
CA PRO A 100 -6.39 17.36 -11.09
C PRO A 100 -6.64 16.24 -12.12
N VAL A 101 -7.92 15.97 -12.34
CA VAL A 101 -8.41 15.09 -13.40
C VAL A 101 -8.73 15.95 -14.62
N GLU A 102 -8.23 15.57 -15.80
CA GLU A 102 -8.54 16.28 -17.06
C GLU A 102 -9.92 15.90 -17.59
N THR A 103 -10.19 14.60 -17.67
CA THR A 103 -11.50 14.05 -18.07
C THR A 103 -11.79 12.77 -17.32
N GLY A 104 -13.05 12.36 -17.31
CA GLY A 104 -13.50 11.17 -16.61
C GLY A 104 -13.92 11.44 -15.18
N SER A 105 -14.08 10.38 -14.38
CA SER A 105 -14.54 10.51 -13.00
C SER A 105 -13.90 9.49 -12.06
N VAL A 106 -13.83 9.87 -10.79
CA VAL A 106 -13.41 9.03 -9.65
C VAL A 106 -14.57 8.99 -8.65
N ILE A 107 -15.14 7.81 -8.42
CA ILE A 107 -16.22 7.59 -7.47
C ILE A 107 -15.66 6.75 -6.31
N ILE A 108 -15.83 7.23 -5.07
CA ILE A 108 -15.39 6.55 -3.85
C ILE A 108 -16.63 6.28 -2.99
N ASP A 109 -16.89 5.01 -2.71
CA ASP A 109 -18.02 4.57 -1.89
C ASP A 109 -19.36 5.17 -2.35
N GLY A 110 -19.59 5.18 -3.67
CA GLY A 110 -20.80 5.72 -4.31
C GLY A 110 -20.86 7.25 -4.42
N THR A 111 -19.84 7.97 -3.93
CA THR A 111 -19.78 9.43 -3.97
C THR A 111 -18.81 9.89 -5.06
N ASP A 112 -19.23 10.79 -5.94
CA ASP A 112 -18.32 11.43 -6.90
C ASP A 112 -17.27 12.26 -6.15
N ALA A 113 -16.04 11.79 -6.23
CA ALA A 113 -14.88 12.37 -5.57
C ALA A 113 -13.98 13.15 -6.55
N THR A 114 -14.32 13.24 -7.84
CA THR A 114 -13.46 13.76 -8.89
C THR A 114 -12.85 15.12 -8.55
N ASN A 115 -13.66 16.02 -8.00
CA ASN A 115 -13.22 17.38 -7.64
C ASN A 115 -13.12 17.61 -6.13
N LEU A 116 -13.17 16.54 -5.32
CA LEU A 116 -13.06 16.67 -3.87
C LEU A 116 -11.60 16.83 -3.45
N THR A 117 -11.38 17.65 -2.43
CA THR A 117 -10.07 17.80 -1.79
C THR A 117 -9.64 16.51 -1.12
N VAL A 118 -8.32 16.29 -0.93
CA VAL A 118 -7.74 15.15 -0.21
C VAL A 118 -8.44 14.90 1.13
N ARG A 119 -8.71 15.98 1.91
CA ARG A 119 -9.37 15.87 3.21
C ARG A 119 -10.80 15.32 3.10
N LYS A 120 -11.56 15.74 2.09
CA LYS A 120 -12.91 15.22 1.84
C LYS A 120 -12.88 13.75 1.40
N ARG A 121 -11.93 13.36 0.53
CA ARG A 121 -11.74 11.96 0.11
C ARG A 121 -11.34 11.07 1.29
N ASN A 122 -10.46 11.54 2.18
CA ASN A 122 -10.17 10.84 3.44
C ASN A 122 -11.42 10.67 4.32
N GLY A 123 -12.33 11.64 4.27
CA GLY A 123 -13.63 11.58 4.95
C GLY A 123 -14.57 10.50 4.39
N LEU A 124 -14.46 10.16 3.11
CA LEU A 124 -15.19 9.06 2.48
C LEU A 124 -14.63 7.67 2.83
N GLY A 125 -13.50 7.61 3.53
CA GLY A 125 -12.85 6.36 3.93
C GLY A 125 -11.70 5.95 3.01
N LEU A 126 -10.97 6.90 2.41
CA LEU A 126 -9.75 6.63 1.65
C LEU A 126 -8.54 6.57 2.60
N GLY A 127 -7.82 5.44 2.59
CA GLY A 127 -6.48 5.27 3.14
C GLY A 127 -5.44 5.22 2.02
N HIS A 128 -4.24 5.76 2.26
CA HIS A 128 -3.18 5.76 1.25
C HIS A 128 -1.81 5.51 1.88
N ILE A 129 -1.19 4.40 1.50
CA ILE A 129 0.20 4.06 1.77
C ILE A 129 1.00 4.48 0.54
N PRO A 130 1.77 5.58 0.60
CA PRO A 130 2.50 6.10 -0.56
C PRO A 130 3.79 5.33 -0.81
N GLU A 131 4.29 5.38 -2.04
CA GLU A 131 5.55 4.77 -2.46
C GLU A 131 6.75 5.33 -1.69
N ASP A 132 6.89 6.66 -1.63
CA ASP A 132 7.97 7.31 -0.89
C ASP A 132 7.52 7.61 0.54
N ARG A 133 7.93 6.73 1.47
CA ARG A 133 7.60 6.85 2.89
C ARG A 133 8.17 8.12 3.54
N ILE A 134 9.34 8.59 3.08
CA ILE A 134 10.01 9.75 3.69
C ILE A 134 9.41 11.06 3.20
N LYS A 135 9.21 11.21 1.89
CA LYS A 135 8.69 12.45 1.31
C LYS A 135 7.19 12.61 1.47
N ARG A 136 6.43 11.50 1.46
CA ARG A 136 4.96 11.52 1.39
C ARG A 136 4.28 10.72 2.51
N GLY A 137 4.96 9.76 3.11
CA GLY A 137 4.36 8.84 4.08
C GLY A 137 4.38 9.35 5.51
N LEU A 138 5.42 10.06 5.92
CA LEU A 138 5.59 10.53 7.30
C LEU A 138 6.19 11.95 7.36
N ILE A 139 6.12 12.57 8.52
CA ILE A 139 6.83 13.82 8.81
C ILE A 139 8.00 13.46 9.72
N ALA A 140 9.22 13.42 9.15
CA ALA A 140 10.41 12.87 9.78
C ALA A 140 10.78 13.54 11.12
N SER A 141 10.57 14.86 11.22
CA SER A 141 10.85 15.67 12.42
C SER A 141 9.81 15.55 13.52
N MET A 142 8.58 15.09 13.21
CA MET A 142 7.52 14.92 14.18
C MET A 142 7.66 13.60 14.94
N ARG A 143 7.15 13.58 16.18
CA ARG A 143 7.09 12.38 17.01
C ARG A 143 6.21 11.30 16.37
N ILE A 144 6.43 10.05 16.76
CA ILE A 144 5.60 8.91 16.34
C ILE A 144 4.13 9.19 16.67
N ALA A 145 3.83 9.66 17.89
CA ALA A 145 2.46 9.97 18.29
C ALA A 145 1.77 10.99 17.38
N GLU A 146 2.47 12.02 16.96
CA GLU A 146 1.94 13.05 16.06
C GLU A 146 1.73 12.51 14.64
N ASN A 147 2.66 11.68 14.15
CA ASN A 147 2.53 11.01 12.86
C ASN A 147 1.31 10.07 12.81
N MET A 148 0.96 9.40 13.93
CA MET A 148 -0.21 8.50 13.98
C MET A 148 -1.54 9.22 13.75
N VAL A 149 -1.63 10.48 14.13
CA VAL A 149 -2.89 11.25 14.02
C VAL A 149 -2.85 12.36 12.96
N VAL A 150 -1.78 12.48 12.17
CA VAL A 150 -1.60 13.59 11.21
C VAL A 150 -2.78 13.76 10.23
N LYS A 151 -3.48 12.68 9.90
CA LYS A 151 -4.67 12.69 9.01
C LYS A 151 -6.00 12.91 9.77
N SER A 152 -6.00 12.78 11.09
CA SER A 152 -7.22 12.77 11.92
C SER A 152 -7.17 13.71 13.13
N TYR A 153 -6.06 14.43 13.35
CA TYR A 153 -5.83 15.28 14.51
C TYR A 153 -6.98 16.28 14.79
N TYR A 154 -7.70 16.73 13.76
CA TYR A 154 -8.79 17.68 13.85
C TYR A 154 -10.15 17.06 14.25
N LYS A 155 -10.23 15.73 14.31
CA LYS A 155 -11.44 15.01 14.69
C LYS A 155 -11.43 14.69 16.19
N LYS A 156 -12.62 14.47 16.76
CA LYS A 156 -12.73 13.84 18.08
C LYS A 156 -12.22 12.40 17.98
N PRO A 157 -11.57 11.86 19.01
CA PRO A 157 -11.30 12.46 20.32
C PRO A 157 -10.01 13.32 20.37
N PHE A 158 -9.24 13.41 19.25
CA PHE A 158 -7.91 14.05 19.22
C PHE A 158 -7.94 15.57 19.32
N SER A 159 -9.07 16.20 18.97
CA SER A 159 -9.24 17.63 19.09
C SER A 159 -10.66 18.00 19.52
N ARG A 160 -10.77 19.06 20.36
CA ARG A 160 -12.03 19.69 20.72
C ARG A 160 -11.86 21.21 20.64
N ASN A 161 -12.72 21.87 19.87
CA ASN A 161 -12.70 23.33 19.65
C ASN A 161 -11.32 23.88 19.22
N GLY A 162 -10.59 23.13 18.37
CA GLY A 162 -9.26 23.52 17.86
C GLY A 162 -8.10 23.23 18.82
N ILE A 163 -8.37 22.75 20.03
CA ILE A 163 -7.34 22.38 21.03
C ILE A 163 -7.07 20.88 20.94
N LEU A 164 -5.79 20.50 20.80
CA LEU A 164 -5.38 19.09 20.74
C LEU A 164 -5.43 18.43 22.13
N ASN A 165 -5.94 17.20 22.16
CA ASN A 165 -5.98 16.36 23.34
C ASN A 165 -4.79 15.37 23.31
N PHE A 166 -3.64 15.78 23.82
CA PHE A 166 -2.42 14.97 23.82
C PHE A 166 -2.55 13.65 24.59
N PRO A 167 -3.24 13.56 25.73
CA PRO A 167 -3.50 12.28 26.38
C PRO A 167 -4.17 11.25 25.46
N GLU A 168 -5.23 11.63 24.77
CA GLU A 168 -5.91 10.76 23.80
C GLU A 168 -5.05 10.40 22.59
N ILE A 169 -4.29 11.37 22.08
CA ILE A 169 -3.32 11.13 20.99
C ILE A 169 -2.30 10.09 21.41
N ASN A 170 -1.73 10.21 22.62
CA ASN A 170 -0.72 9.28 23.11
C ASN A 170 -1.32 7.89 23.37
N SER A 171 -2.51 7.80 23.97
CA SER A 171 -3.20 6.52 24.21
C SER A 171 -3.47 5.79 22.90
N TYR A 172 -4.12 6.45 21.93
CA TYR A 172 -4.38 5.88 20.62
C TYR A 172 -3.10 5.44 19.91
N SER A 173 -2.06 6.29 19.97
CA SER A 173 -0.80 6.00 19.31
C SER A 173 -0.06 4.82 19.94
N ALA A 174 -0.17 4.64 21.27
CA ALA A 174 0.39 3.48 21.98
C ALA A 174 -0.27 2.18 21.50
N ASP A 175 -1.60 2.17 21.40
CA ASP A 175 -2.36 1.01 20.92
C ASP A 175 -1.97 0.63 19.47
N VAL A 176 -1.86 1.63 18.58
CA VAL A 176 -1.46 1.38 17.20
C VAL A 176 -0.02 0.89 17.11
N VAL A 177 0.91 1.52 17.82
CA VAL A 177 2.33 1.13 17.89
C VAL A 177 2.48 -0.31 18.37
N GLN A 178 1.76 -0.69 19.42
CA GLN A 178 1.75 -2.06 19.94
C GLN A 178 1.17 -3.05 18.92
N LYS A 179 -0.01 -2.74 18.38
CA LYS A 179 -0.72 -3.59 17.43
C LYS A 179 0.08 -3.87 16.16
N PHE A 180 0.84 -2.88 15.67
CA PHE A 180 1.62 -2.99 14.44
C PHE A 180 3.10 -3.27 14.69
N ASP A 181 3.50 -3.61 15.91
CA ASP A 181 4.88 -3.93 16.30
C ASP A 181 5.87 -2.88 15.79
N VAL A 182 5.55 -1.60 15.99
CA VAL A 182 6.45 -0.49 15.66
C VAL A 182 7.45 -0.33 16.81
N ARG A 183 8.74 -0.54 16.53
CA ARG A 183 9.79 -0.51 17.55
C ARG A 183 10.58 0.78 17.44
N SER A 184 10.74 1.46 18.56
CA SER A 184 11.55 2.67 18.71
C SER A 184 12.32 2.65 20.02
N GLY A 185 13.48 3.34 20.07
CA GLY A 185 14.31 3.41 21.29
C GLY A 185 13.71 4.30 22.37
N GLU A 186 13.01 5.38 21.99
CA GLU A 186 12.47 6.40 22.90
C GLU A 186 10.92 6.38 22.95
N GLY A 187 10.28 5.26 22.51
CA GLY A 187 8.83 5.12 22.50
C GLY A 187 8.16 6.14 21.58
N LEU A 188 6.96 6.59 21.96
CA LEU A 188 6.11 7.51 21.17
C LEU A 188 6.75 8.89 20.93
N ASN A 189 7.71 9.28 21.76
CA ASN A 189 8.39 10.59 21.67
C ASN A 189 9.53 10.60 20.64
N SER A 190 9.95 9.42 20.14
CA SER A 190 10.95 9.35 19.06
C SER A 190 10.50 10.11 17.83
N PRO A 191 11.36 10.95 17.23
CA PRO A 191 11.12 11.46 15.88
C PRO A 191 10.97 10.29 14.89
N ALA A 192 9.95 10.34 14.03
CA ALA A 192 9.67 9.27 13.09
C ALA A 192 10.83 8.99 12.11
N GLY A 193 11.61 10.00 11.79
CA GLY A 193 12.81 9.87 10.95
C GLY A 193 13.93 9.01 11.54
N LYS A 194 13.97 8.82 12.88
CA LYS A 194 14.95 7.95 13.54
C LYS A 194 14.61 6.46 13.49
N LEU A 195 13.40 6.12 13.07
CA LEU A 195 13.00 4.72 12.93
C LEU A 195 13.75 4.04 11.78
N SER A 196 13.98 2.72 11.89
CA SER A 196 14.40 1.91 10.75
C SER A 196 13.33 1.92 9.65
N GLY A 197 13.72 1.67 8.40
CA GLY A 197 12.79 1.67 7.25
C GLY A 197 11.59 0.74 7.47
N GLY A 198 11.80 -0.44 8.03
CA GLY A 198 10.73 -1.37 8.36
C GLY A 198 9.77 -0.82 9.43
N ASN A 199 10.28 -0.15 10.47
CA ASN A 199 9.42 0.46 11.49
C ASN A 199 8.70 1.71 11.00
N GLN A 200 9.32 2.52 10.13
CA GLN A 200 8.65 3.63 9.44
C GLN A 200 7.46 3.12 8.63
N GLN A 201 7.66 2.04 7.86
CA GLN A 201 6.59 1.46 7.05
C GLN A 201 5.49 0.85 7.91
N LYS A 202 5.83 0.10 8.97
CA LYS A 202 4.84 -0.41 9.93
C LYS A 202 4.03 0.72 10.57
N MET A 203 4.66 1.85 10.88
CA MET A 203 4.00 3.05 11.41
C MET A 203 2.99 3.61 10.39
N ILE A 204 3.39 3.76 9.12
CA ILE A 204 2.50 4.27 8.06
C ILE A 204 1.34 3.30 7.83
N VAL A 205 1.61 2.01 7.67
CA VAL A 205 0.59 0.96 7.51
C VAL A 205 -0.35 0.93 8.71
N GLY A 206 0.21 1.01 9.93
CA GLY A 206 -0.55 1.06 11.17
C GLY A 206 -1.50 2.25 11.21
N ARG A 207 -1.03 3.45 10.89
CA ARG A 207 -1.85 4.66 10.79
C ARG A 207 -2.97 4.51 9.77
N GLU A 208 -2.64 4.06 8.56
CA GLU A 208 -3.62 3.99 7.47
C GLU A 208 -4.68 2.89 7.71
N ILE A 209 -4.31 1.73 8.21
CA ILE A 209 -5.25 0.62 8.46
C ILE A 209 -6.06 0.84 9.74
N SER A 210 -5.51 1.48 10.79
CA SER A 210 -6.23 1.66 12.05
C SER A 210 -7.44 2.57 11.96
N ILE A 211 -7.49 3.47 10.98
CA ILE A 211 -8.70 4.27 10.71
C ILE A 211 -9.78 3.47 9.96
N ASN A 212 -9.53 2.20 9.68
CA ASN A 212 -10.40 1.28 8.97
C ASN A 212 -10.97 1.86 7.66
N PRO A 213 -10.11 2.23 6.69
CA PRO A 213 -10.56 2.82 5.43
C PRO A 213 -11.39 1.81 4.63
N LYS A 214 -12.42 2.29 3.93
CA LYS A 214 -13.21 1.48 3.00
C LYS A 214 -12.43 1.14 1.75
N LEU A 215 -11.54 2.04 1.31
CA LEU A 215 -10.61 1.90 0.22
C LEU A 215 -9.19 2.15 0.72
N LEU A 216 -8.33 1.15 0.65
CA LEU A 216 -6.91 1.28 0.89
C LEU A 216 -6.16 1.27 -0.45
N ILE A 217 -5.43 2.35 -0.75
CA ILE A 217 -4.48 2.37 -1.86
C ILE A 217 -3.09 2.12 -1.26
N ALA A 218 -2.45 1.02 -1.66
CA ALA A 218 -1.12 0.65 -1.19
C ALA A 218 -0.14 0.66 -2.37
N VAL A 219 0.77 1.64 -2.38
CA VAL A 219 1.76 1.79 -3.45
C VAL A 219 3.11 1.35 -2.95
N GLN A 220 3.69 0.32 -3.58
CA GLN A 220 4.99 -0.25 -3.23
C GLN A 220 5.14 -0.50 -1.71
N PRO A 221 4.14 -1.14 -1.07
CA PRO A 221 4.05 -1.16 0.40
C PRO A 221 5.23 -1.85 1.08
N THR A 222 5.98 -2.68 0.35
CA THR A 222 7.11 -3.47 0.90
C THR A 222 8.47 -3.08 0.35
N ARG A 223 8.54 -2.04 -0.51
CA ARG A 223 9.79 -1.62 -1.16
C ARG A 223 10.91 -1.33 -0.16
N GLY A 224 12.05 -2.02 -0.35
CA GLY A 224 13.27 -1.82 0.45
C GLY A 224 13.14 -2.25 1.90
N LEU A 225 12.33 -3.27 2.18
CA LEU A 225 12.14 -3.85 3.51
C LEU A 225 12.80 -5.22 3.61
N ASP A 226 13.05 -5.63 4.85
CA ASP A 226 13.46 -7.01 5.14
C ASP A 226 12.27 -7.97 5.03
N VAL A 227 12.58 -9.25 4.84
CA VAL A 227 11.58 -10.31 4.62
C VAL A 227 10.54 -10.40 5.73
N GLY A 228 10.95 -10.17 6.98
CA GLY A 228 10.02 -10.22 8.12
C GLY A 228 9.01 -9.08 8.11
N ALA A 229 9.45 -7.88 7.68
CA ALA A 229 8.56 -6.74 7.52
C ALA A 229 7.63 -6.92 6.32
N ILE A 230 8.11 -7.48 5.20
CA ILE A 230 7.31 -7.82 4.02
C ILE A 230 6.15 -8.75 4.42
N GLU A 231 6.47 -9.91 5.01
CA GLU A 231 5.46 -10.88 5.47
C GLU A 231 4.41 -10.23 6.37
N TYR A 232 4.86 -9.39 7.31
CA TYR A 232 3.96 -8.71 8.24
C TYR A 232 2.99 -7.78 7.51
N ILE A 233 3.49 -6.94 6.59
CA ILE A 233 2.68 -5.95 5.85
C ILE A 233 1.68 -6.66 4.94
N HIS A 234 2.10 -7.71 4.24
CA HIS A 234 1.22 -8.52 3.41
C HIS A 234 0.04 -9.07 4.22
N LYS A 235 0.31 -9.64 5.41
CA LYS A 235 -0.74 -10.13 6.30
C LYS A 235 -1.71 -9.02 6.74
N GLN A 236 -1.22 -7.79 6.98
CA GLN A 236 -2.10 -6.67 7.34
C GLN A 236 -3.00 -6.23 6.19
N ILE A 237 -2.47 -6.21 4.95
CA ILE A 237 -3.24 -5.87 3.74
C ILE A 237 -4.33 -6.91 3.49
N VAL A 238 -3.99 -8.21 3.55
CA VAL A 238 -4.96 -9.31 3.39
C VAL A 238 -6.02 -9.28 4.49
N ALA A 239 -5.61 -9.10 5.75
CA ALA A 239 -6.55 -9.00 6.87
C ALA A 239 -7.48 -7.78 6.75
N HIS A 240 -7.03 -6.70 6.11
CA HIS A 240 -7.88 -5.54 5.83
C HIS A 240 -8.93 -5.85 4.76
N ARG A 241 -8.54 -6.55 3.67
CA ARG A 241 -9.46 -7.06 2.65
C ARG A 241 -10.49 -8.03 3.24
N ASP A 242 -10.05 -8.96 4.09
CA ASP A 242 -10.91 -10.00 4.70
C ASP A 242 -11.98 -9.41 5.63
N LYS A 243 -11.81 -8.18 6.10
CA LYS A 243 -12.85 -7.41 6.81
C LYS A 243 -13.91 -6.82 5.88
N GLY A 244 -13.84 -7.08 4.57
CA GLY A 244 -14.77 -6.56 3.58
C GLY A 244 -14.38 -5.19 3.03
N ASN A 245 -13.14 -4.74 3.20
CA ASN A 245 -12.67 -3.48 2.63
C ASN A 245 -12.03 -3.69 1.24
N ALA A 246 -12.02 -2.65 0.41
CA ALA A 246 -11.40 -2.66 -0.90
C ALA A 246 -9.91 -2.30 -0.81
N VAL A 247 -9.08 -2.95 -1.61
CA VAL A 247 -7.65 -2.62 -1.71
C VAL A 247 -7.25 -2.46 -3.18
N LEU A 248 -6.62 -1.34 -3.52
CA LEU A 248 -5.86 -1.16 -4.75
C LEU A 248 -4.37 -1.26 -4.39
N LEU A 249 -3.75 -2.36 -4.81
CA LEU A 249 -2.32 -2.61 -4.62
C LEU A 249 -1.58 -2.20 -5.89
N VAL A 250 -0.61 -1.30 -5.78
CA VAL A 250 0.28 -0.94 -6.88
C VAL A 250 1.68 -1.41 -6.55
N SER A 251 2.20 -2.33 -7.34
CA SER A 251 3.56 -2.85 -7.15
C SER A 251 4.26 -3.08 -8.48
N LEU A 252 5.59 -2.87 -8.49
CA LEU A 252 6.47 -3.22 -9.60
C LEU A 252 6.95 -4.68 -9.50
N GLU A 253 6.77 -5.29 -8.32
CA GLU A 253 7.16 -6.67 -8.07
C GLU A 253 5.98 -7.60 -8.42
N LEU A 254 6.12 -8.38 -9.48
CA LEU A 254 5.07 -9.31 -9.92
C LEU A 254 4.76 -10.35 -8.84
N ASP A 255 5.77 -10.83 -8.12
CA ASP A 255 5.59 -11.76 -7.00
C ASP A 255 4.63 -11.18 -5.94
N GLU A 256 4.73 -9.88 -5.61
CA GLU A 256 3.82 -9.23 -4.67
C GLU A 256 2.40 -9.14 -5.24
N ILE A 257 2.27 -8.77 -6.51
CA ILE A 257 0.98 -8.71 -7.22
C ILE A 257 0.30 -10.08 -7.21
N PHE A 258 0.99 -11.14 -7.64
CA PHE A 258 0.41 -12.50 -7.69
C PHE A 258 0.10 -13.06 -6.30
N ASN A 259 0.91 -12.75 -5.32
CA ASN A 259 0.72 -13.25 -3.96
C ASN A 259 -0.50 -12.64 -3.26
N LEU A 260 -0.77 -11.35 -3.50
CA LEU A 260 -1.80 -10.62 -2.74
C LEU A 260 -3.10 -10.44 -3.51
N SER A 261 -3.04 -10.22 -4.83
CA SER A 261 -4.19 -9.78 -5.60
C SER A 261 -5.19 -10.90 -5.90
N ASP A 262 -6.45 -10.55 -5.97
CA ASP A 262 -7.53 -11.42 -6.44
C ASP A 262 -7.74 -11.24 -7.96
N ARG A 263 -7.63 -9.98 -8.44
CA ARG A 263 -7.57 -9.62 -9.86
C ARG A 263 -6.36 -8.72 -10.12
N ILE A 264 -5.83 -8.79 -11.34
CA ILE A 264 -4.70 -7.99 -11.79
C ILE A 264 -5.18 -7.10 -12.94
N ALA A 265 -5.09 -5.78 -12.74
CA ALA A 265 -5.22 -4.78 -13.81
C ALA A 265 -3.81 -4.47 -14.32
N VAL A 266 -3.62 -4.48 -15.63
CA VAL A 266 -2.32 -4.20 -16.24
C VAL A 266 -2.37 -2.86 -16.95
N ILE A 267 -1.42 -1.97 -16.62
CA ILE A 267 -1.28 -0.66 -17.25
C ILE A 267 -0.01 -0.61 -18.11
N SER A 268 -0.13 -0.09 -19.33
CA SER A 268 0.99 0.17 -20.22
C SER A 268 0.74 1.45 -21.02
N GLY A 269 1.73 2.34 -21.06
CA GLY A 269 1.63 3.62 -21.80
C GLY A 269 0.47 4.53 -21.34
N GLY A 270 0.02 4.40 -20.08
CA GLY A 270 -1.12 5.13 -19.53
C GLY A 270 -2.49 4.53 -19.80
N GLU A 271 -2.57 3.42 -20.52
CA GLU A 271 -3.81 2.74 -20.87
C GLU A 271 -3.99 1.44 -20.10
N LEU A 272 -5.23 1.10 -19.79
CA LEU A 272 -5.57 -0.23 -19.29
C LEU A 272 -5.43 -1.25 -20.42
N MET A 273 -4.56 -2.24 -20.22
CA MET A 273 -4.37 -3.33 -21.18
C MET A 273 -5.44 -4.40 -21.05
N ASP A 274 -5.60 -4.91 -19.81
CA ASP A 274 -6.63 -5.90 -19.46
C ASP A 274 -6.81 -5.97 -17.95
N ILE A 275 -7.87 -6.64 -17.50
CA ILE A 275 -8.10 -7.04 -16.10
C ILE A 275 -8.33 -8.54 -16.09
N VAL A 276 -7.47 -9.27 -15.38
CA VAL A 276 -7.49 -10.74 -15.36
C VAL A 276 -7.60 -11.25 -13.91
N ASP A 277 -8.23 -12.40 -13.73
CA ASP A 277 -8.22 -13.10 -12.45
C ASP A 277 -6.83 -13.68 -12.18
N THR A 278 -6.29 -13.48 -10.98
CA THR A 278 -4.95 -13.96 -10.63
C THR A 278 -4.81 -15.47 -10.78
N SER A 279 -5.88 -16.22 -10.52
CA SER A 279 -5.90 -17.69 -10.65
C SER A 279 -5.94 -18.21 -12.09
N SER A 280 -6.25 -17.34 -13.08
CA SER A 280 -6.40 -17.71 -14.49
C SER A 280 -5.30 -17.17 -15.41
N THR A 281 -4.23 -16.60 -14.84
CA THR A 281 -3.12 -16.00 -15.57
C THR A 281 -1.77 -16.39 -14.97
N ASP A 282 -0.68 -16.09 -15.66
CA ASP A 282 0.68 -16.31 -15.22
C ASP A 282 1.54 -15.05 -15.39
N GLU A 283 2.73 -15.07 -14.77
CA GLU A 283 3.66 -13.93 -14.80
C GLU A 283 4.11 -13.58 -16.22
N HIS A 284 4.27 -14.58 -17.10
CA HIS A 284 4.68 -14.36 -18.48
C HIS A 284 3.60 -13.58 -19.25
N SER A 285 2.34 -13.99 -19.12
CA SER A 285 1.19 -13.33 -19.77
C SER A 285 1.02 -11.89 -19.27
N VAL A 286 1.13 -11.67 -17.95
CA VAL A 286 1.09 -10.33 -17.35
C VAL A 286 2.29 -9.49 -17.82
N GLY A 287 3.49 -10.07 -17.86
CA GLY A 287 4.70 -9.41 -18.35
C GLY A 287 4.59 -8.93 -19.81
N LEU A 288 4.00 -9.75 -20.71
CA LEU A 288 3.72 -9.35 -22.09
C LEU A 288 2.75 -8.16 -22.17
N MET A 289 1.68 -8.17 -21.38
CA MET A 289 0.75 -7.04 -21.31
C MET A 289 1.41 -5.77 -20.76
N MET A 290 2.29 -5.89 -19.76
CA MET A 290 3.09 -4.76 -19.24
C MET A 290 4.03 -4.17 -20.31
N ALA A 291 4.52 -5.00 -21.24
CA ALA A 291 5.30 -4.57 -22.41
C ALA A 291 4.45 -4.00 -23.55
N GLY A 292 3.12 -3.91 -23.39
CA GLY A 292 2.21 -3.33 -24.38
C GLY A 292 1.64 -4.34 -25.40
N VAL A 293 1.90 -5.63 -25.22
CA VAL A 293 1.33 -6.68 -26.09
C VAL A 293 -0.12 -6.95 -25.66
N ARG A 294 -1.09 -6.62 -26.51
CA ARG A 294 -2.51 -6.97 -26.26
C ARG A 294 -2.76 -8.42 -26.66
N LYS A 295 -3.47 -9.17 -25.81
CA LYS A 295 -4.02 -10.47 -26.25
C LYS A 295 -4.92 -10.23 -27.47
N ASN A 296 -4.59 -10.85 -28.59
CA ASN A 296 -5.54 -10.92 -29.72
C ASN A 296 -6.81 -11.59 -29.18
N LYS A 297 -7.93 -10.86 -29.27
CA LYS A 297 -9.26 -11.36 -28.95
C LYS A 297 -9.69 -12.44 -29.93
#